data_0b8d5a3b7894d1038e48e7f8ed8795e1
#
_entry.id   0b8d5a3b7894d1038e48e7f8ed8795e1
#
_cell.length_a   1.000
_cell.length_b   1.000
_cell.length_c   1.000
_cell.angle_alpha   90.00
_cell.angle_beta   90.00
_cell.angle_gamma   90.00
#
_symmetry.space_group_name_H-M   'P 1'
#
loop_
_entity.id
_entity.type
_entity.pdbx_description
1 polymer ?
#
loop_
_entity_poly.entity_id
_entity_poly.type
_entity_poly.pdbx_seq_one_letter_code
_entity_poly.pdbx_strand_id
1 'polypeptide(L)'
;MIGPLPAPGLPGLLNGSTPPGIYRLPPADAPEDVPALAAEADWRASRLRLTGVHDKAVFLDRCATDLEFPQWFGHNWDALADCLTDLSWWGSGKFRGYLLLAEDWDAFAAAAPDDARTALAVLHDAADYWSGTESPLAVLLG
;
A
#
# COMPACT_ATOMS: atom_id res chain seq x y z
N MET A 1 15.14 -2.71 7.06
CA MET A 1 14.63 -1.38 7.43
C MET A 1 14.10 -0.67 6.19
N ILE A 2 12.92 -0.08 6.28
CA ILE A 2 12.34 0.64 5.15
C ILE A 2 12.93 2.05 5.11
N GLY A 3 13.54 2.39 3.99
CA GLY A 3 14.13 3.70 3.79
C GLY A 3 13.13 4.74 3.25
N PRO A 4 13.50 6.02 3.30
CA PRO A 4 12.66 7.07 2.75
C PRO A 4 12.62 6.97 1.23
N LEU A 5 11.54 7.51 0.64
CA LEU A 5 11.44 7.61 -0.80
C LEU A 5 12.56 8.53 -1.33
N PRO A 6 13.41 8.05 -2.26
CA PRO A 6 14.53 8.87 -2.74
C PRO A 6 14.05 10.06 -3.55
N ALA A 7 14.91 11.08 -3.66
CA ALA A 7 14.63 12.25 -4.49
C ALA A 7 14.41 11.82 -5.94
N PRO A 8 13.49 12.44 -6.68
CA PRO A 8 12.68 13.60 -6.35
C PRO A 8 11.40 13.29 -5.54
N GLY A 9 11.30 12.15 -4.90
CA GLY A 9 10.15 11.79 -4.09
C GLY A 9 9.03 11.15 -4.89
N LEU A 10 7.79 11.47 -4.55
CA LEU A 10 6.62 10.89 -5.20
C LEU A 10 6.61 11.07 -6.73
N PRO A 11 6.94 12.24 -7.30
CA PRO A 11 7.01 12.36 -8.76
C PRO A 11 7.94 11.36 -9.42
N GLY A 12 9.08 11.04 -8.81
CA GLY A 12 10.02 10.05 -9.35
C GLY A 12 9.45 8.64 -9.33
N LEU A 13 8.73 8.29 -8.29
CA LEU A 13 8.04 7.00 -8.22
C LEU A 13 6.97 6.88 -9.31
N LEU A 14 6.16 7.92 -9.46
CA LEU A 14 5.05 7.91 -10.42
C LEU A 14 5.49 7.95 -11.87
N ASN A 15 6.63 8.58 -12.17
CA ASN A 15 7.13 8.66 -13.55
C ASN A 15 8.07 7.50 -13.94
N GLY A 16 8.38 6.60 -13.01
CA GLY A 16 9.21 5.43 -13.28
C GLY A 16 10.71 5.65 -13.05
N SER A 17 11.14 6.84 -12.63
CA SER A 17 12.54 7.11 -12.30
C SER A 17 13.00 6.39 -11.06
N THR A 18 12.11 6.20 -10.09
CA THR A 18 12.35 5.44 -8.87
C THR A 18 11.71 4.05 -9.01
N PRO A 19 12.43 2.95 -8.76
CA PRO A 19 11.85 1.61 -8.86
C PRO A 19 10.69 1.43 -7.88
N PRO A 20 9.62 0.73 -8.28
CA PRO A 20 8.53 0.38 -7.36
C PRO A 20 9.06 -0.45 -6.19
N GLY A 21 8.45 -0.27 -5.03
CA GLY A 21 8.85 -0.99 -3.82
C GLY A 21 8.14 -0.43 -2.61
N ILE A 22 8.72 -0.68 -1.44
CA ILE A 22 8.20 -0.17 -0.18
C ILE A 22 9.11 0.94 0.32
N TYR A 23 8.54 2.12 0.53
CA TYR A 23 9.28 3.30 0.98
C TYR A 23 8.50 4.03 2.07
N ARG A 24 9.19 4.88 2.83
CA ARG A 24 8.53 5.81 3.73
C ARG A 24 8.12 7.06 2.97
N LEU A 25 6.89 7.52 3.21
CA LEU A 25 6.41 8.78 2.63
C LEU A 25 7.20 9.94 3.24
N PRO A 26 7.79 10.84 2.43
CA PRO A 26 8.50 11.99 2.96
C PRO A 26 7.59 12.88 3.81
N PRO A 27 8.09 13.46 4.93
CA PRO A 27 7.27 14.32 5.79
C PRO A 27 6.69 15.54 5.08
N ALA A 28 7.33 15.97 3.99
CA ALA A 28 6.87 17.13 3.20
C ALA A 28 5.62 16.82 2.38
N ASP A 29 5.33 15.54 2.13
CA ASP A 29 4.17 15.13 1.33
C ASP A 29 2.97 14.87 2.24
N ALA A 30 1.84 15.51 1.94
CA ALA A 30 0.62 15.30 2.69
C ALA A 30 -0.07 14.03 2.20
N PRO A 31 -0.41 13.08 3.11
CA PRO A 31 -1.07 11.84 2.71
C PRO A 31 -2.35 12.05 1.92
N GLU A 32 -3.12 13.07 2.26
CA GLU A 32 -4.39 13.37 1.59
C GLU A 32 -4.22 13.81 0.15
N ASP A 33 -3.04 14.28 -0.25
CA ASP A 33 -2.76 14.73 -1.62
C ASP A 33 -2.29 13.58 -2.52
N VAL A 34 -1.83 12.48 -1.94
CA VAL A 34 -1.25 11.36 -2.69
C VAL A 34 -2.22 10.75 -3.72
N PRO A 35 -3.50 10.47 -3.39
CA PRO A 35 -4.40 9.90 -4.38
C PRO A 35 -4.60 10.77 -5.62
N ALA A 36 -4.70 12.09 -5.45
CA ALA A 36 -4.88 13.01 -6.57
C ALA A 36 -3.64 13.06 -7.46
N LEU A 37 -2.45 13.12 -6.85
CA LEU A 37 -1.18 13.11 -7.58
C LEU A 37 -0.98 11.78 -8.33
N ALA A 38 -1.35 10.67 -7.72
CA ALA A 38 -1.28 9.36 -8.35
C ALA A 38 -2.24 9.29 -9.56
N ALA A 39 -3.46 9.78 -9.41
CA ALA A 39 -4.44 9.78 -10.49
C ALA A 39 -3.98 10.60 -11.67
N GLU A 40 -3.34 11.75 -11.45
CA GLU A 40 -2.78 12.57 -12.51
C GLU A 40 -1.70 11.85 -13.31
N ALA A 41 -1.02 10.87 -12.70
CA ALA A 41 0.00 10.06 -13.33
C ALA A 41 -0.53 8.70 -13.83
N ASP A 42 -1.84 8.51 -13.86
CA ASP A 42 -2.50 7.26 -14.24
C ASP A 42 -2.22 6.09 -13.29
N TRP A 43 -1.95 6.39 -12.03
CA TRP A 43 -1.82 5.40 -10.97
C TRP A 43 -3.11 5.28 -10.17
N ARG A 44 -3.45 4.08 -9.74
CA ARG A 44 -4.57 3.83 -8.83
C ARG A 44 -4.04 3.78 -7.40
N ALA A 45 -4.36 4.77 -6.61
CA ALA A 45 -3.92 4.85 -5.22
C ALA A 45 -5.07 4.53 -4.27
N SER A 46 -4.73 3.91 -3.15
CA SER A 46 -5.65 3.69 -2.04
C SER A 46 -4.96 4.03 -0.73
N ARG A 47 -5.71 4.60 0.21
CA ARG A 47 -5.23 4.96 1.53
C ARG A 47 -5.72 3.92 2.53
N LEU A 48 -4.77 3.29 3.22
CA LEU A 48 -5.04 2.41 4.35
C LEU A 48 -4.75 3.21 5.61
N ARG A 49 -5.79 3.63 6.32
CA ARG A 49 -5.66 4.50 7.50
C ARG A 49 -5.61 3.63 8.75
N LEU A 50 -4.43 3.52 9.33
CA LEU A 50 -4.19 2.65 10.48
C LEU A 50 -4.35 3.36 11.82
N THR A 51 -4.92 4.56 11.84
CA THR A 51 -5.24 5.27 13.08
C THR A 51 -6.13 4.41 13.96
N GLY A 52 -5.70 4.16 15.19
CA GLY A 52 -6.47 3.34 16.14
C GLY A 52 -6.36 1.83 15.91
N VAL A 53 -5.62 1.38 14.91
CA VAL A 53 -5.39 -0.05 14.66
C VAL A 53 -4.27 -0.54 15.58
N HIS A 54 -4.55 -1.54 16.40
CA HIS A 54 -3.62 -2.03 17.42
C HIS A 54 -3.51 -3.56 17.47
N ASP A 55 -4.16 -4.29 16.56
CA ASP A 55 -4.03 -5.75 16.48
C ASP A 55 -4.36 -6.24 15.07
N LYS A 56 -4.11 -7.55 14.84
CA LYS A 56 -4.33 -8.21 13.56
C LYS A 56 -5.78 -8.11 13.09
N ALA A 57 -6.72 -8.36 13.97
CA ALA A 57 -8.14 -8.39 13.60
C ALA A 57 -8.61 -7.03 13.08
N VAL A 58 -8.26 -5.97 13.79
CA VAL A 58 -8.61 -4.60 13.38
C VAL A 58 -7.86 -4.21 12.11
N PHE A 59 -6.58 -4.63 11.97
CA PHE A 59 -5.81 -4.38 10.76
C PHE A 59 -6.48 -4.99 9.52
N LEU A 60 -6.84 -6.27 9.58
CA LEU A 60 -7.48 -6.94 8.44
C LEU A 60 -8.85 -6.35 8.13
N ASP A 61 -9.59 -5.96 9.15
CA ASP A 61 -10.88 -5.30 9.00
C ASP A 61 -10.73 -3.94 8.31
N ARG A 62 -9.72 -3.17 8.69
CA ARG A 62 -9.43 -1.88 8.08
C ARG A 62 -8.99 -2.04 6.62
N CYS A 63 -8.20 -3.09 6.32
CA CYS A 63 -7.83 -3.42 4.95
C CYS A 63 -9.08 -3.69 4.09
N ALA A 64 -10.00 -4.50 4.60
CA ALA A 64 -11.22 -4.81 3.88
C ALA A 64 -12.04 -3.57 3.56
N THR A 65 -12.15 -2.64 4.50
CA THR A 65 -12.92 -1.41 4.34
C THR A 65 -12.20 -0.40 3.43
N ASP A 66 -10.96 -0.07 3.77
CA ASP A 66 -10.23 1.01 3.08
C ASP A 66 -9.76 0.62 1.69
N LEU A 67 -9.43 -0.64 1.47
CA LEU A 67 -8.98 -1.16 0.18
C LEU A 67 -10.13 -1.76 -0.64
N GLU A 68 -11.35 -1.66 -0.12
CA GLU A 68 -12.57 -2.07 -0.82
C GLU A 68 -12.54 -3.54 -1.25
N PHE A 69 -12.05 -4.42 -0.35
CA PHE A 69 -11.98 -5.84 -0.65
C PHE A 69 -13.37 -6.46 -0.82
N PRO A 70 -13.50 -7.51 -1.61
CA PRO A 70 -14.79 -8.17 -1.81
C PRO A 70 -15.27 -8.86 -0.53
N GLN A 71 -16.58 -9.13 -0.45
CA GLN A 71 -17.21 -9.70 0.73
C GLN A 71 -16.67 -11.09 1.09
N TRP A 72 -16.09 -11.80 0.12
CA TRP A 72 -15.51 -13.12 0.36
C TRP A 72 -14.11 -13.07 1.02
N PHE A 73 -13.61 -11.87 1.31
CA PHE A 73 -12.31 -11.73 1.98
C PHE A 73 -12.32 -12.44 3.35
N GLY A 74 -11.38 -13.37 3.53
CA GLY A 74 -11.37 -14.29 4.67
C GLY A 74 -10.78 -13.76 5.97
N HIS A 75 -10.37 -12.50 6.03
CA HIS A 75 -9.80 -11.85 7.22
C HIS A 75 -8.62 -12.62 7.84
N ASN A 76 -7.73 -13.13 6.99
CA ASN A 76 -6.48 -13.76 7.41
C ASN A 76 -5.34 -13.31 6.49
N TRP A 77 -4.10 -13.66 6.86
CA TRP A 77 -2.93 -13.22 6.10
C TRP A 77 -2.91 -13.78 4.68
N ASP A 78 -3.32 -15.04 4.49
CA ASP A 78 -3.37 -15.66 3.16
C ASP A 78 -4.39 -14.95 2.28
N ALA A 79 -5.56 -14.61 2.82
CA ALA A 79 -6.59 -13.87 2.09
C ALA A 79 -6.08 -12.47 1.71
N LEU A 80 -5.34 -11.82 2.59
CA LEU A 80 -4.74 -10.52 2.31
C LEU A 80 -3.75 -10.63 1.15
N ALA A 81 -2.89 -11.63 1.16
CA ALA A 81 -1.94 -11.87 0.07
C ALA A 81 -2.66 -12.11 -1.26
N ASP A 82 -3.72 -12.93 -1.26
CA ASP A 82 -4.52 -13.19 -2.45
C ASP A 82 -5.17 -11.92 -2.99
N CYS A 83 -5.74 -11.09 -2.12
CA CYS A 83 -6.37 -9.85 -2.52
C CYS A 83 -5.35 -8.86 -3.08
N LEU A 84 -4.19 -8.73 -2.46
CA LEU A 84 -3.16 -7.78 -2.90
C LEU A 84 -2.50 -8.20 -4.21
N THR A 85 -2.62 -9.46 -4.61
CA THR A 85 -2.08 -9.94 -5.89
C THR A 85 -3.13 -10.07 -6.98
N ASP A 86 -4.37 -9.67 -6.71
CA ASP A 86 -5.46 -9.66 -7.70
C ASP A 86 -5.84 -8.23 -8.09
N LEU A 87 -6.39 -7.46 -7.17
CA LEU A 87 -6.80 -6.05 -7.32
C LEU A 87 -7.78 -5.78 -8.48
N SER A 88 -8.42 -6.83 -9.01
CA SER A 88 -9.34 -6.67 -10.15
C SER A 88 -10.56 -5.81 -9.82
N TRP A 89 -10.94 -5.72 -8.55
CA TRP A 89 -12.08 -4.91 -8.10
C TRP A 89 -11.77 -3.42 -7.97
N TRP A 90 -10.52 -3.00 -8.17
CA TRP A 90 -10.16 -1.58 -8.15
C TRP A 90 -10.50 -0.86 -9.45
N GLY A 91 -11.14 -1.54 -10.38
CA GLY A 91 -11.59 -1.00 -11.64
C GLY A 91 -11.02 -1.72 -12.84
N SER A 92 -11.67 -1.57 -13.99
CA SER A 92 -11.28 -2.23 -15.23
C SER A 92 -10.32 -1.41 -16.09
N GLY A 93 -9.94 -0.22 -15.63
CA GLY A 93 -9.00 0.64 -16.36
C GLY A 93 -7.58 0.09 -16.33
N LYS A 94 -6.80 0.51 -17.33
CA LYS A 94 -5.38 0.22 -17.33
C LYS A 94 -4.66 1.32 -16.56
N PHE A 95 -4.05 0.96 -15.43
CA PHE A 95 -3.25 1.87 -14.64
C PHE A 95 -1.77 1.64 -14.91
N ARG A 96 -0.98 2.72 -14.82
CA ARG A 96 0.48 2.60 -14.91
C ARG A 96 1.06 1.89 -13.70
N GLY A 97 0.34 1.90 -12.58
CA GLY A 97 0.73 1.20 -11.38
C GLY A 97 -0.33 1.34 -10.29
N TYR A 98 -0.12 0.60 -9.21
CA TYR A 98 -0.95 0.65 -8.02
C TYR A 98 -0.13 1.21 -6.86
N LEU A 99 -0.73 2.11 -6.09
CA LEU A 99 -0.06 2.74 -4.94
C LEU A 99 -0.90 2.51 -3.69
N LEU A 100 -0.30 1.88 -2.69
CA LEU A 100 -0.92 1.67 -1.39
C LEU A 100 -0.22 2.59 -0.39
N LEU A 101 -0.97 3.51 0.20
CA LEU A 101 -0.47 4.39 1.25
C LEU A 101 -1.00 3.89 2.61
N ALA A 102 -0.09 3.38 3.45
CA ALA A 102 -0.44 2.94 4.80
C ALA A 102 -0.09 4.07 5.77
N GLU A 103 -1.10 4.80 6.24
CA GLU A 103 -0.95 5.92 7.16
C GLU A 103 -0.91 5.45 8.61
N ASP A 104 -0.12 6.14 9.43
CA ASP A 104 0.08 5.80 10.85
C ASP A 104 0.70 4.41 11.05
N TRP A 105 1.56 4.02 10.12
CA TRP A 105 2.22 2.72 10.18
C TRP A 105 3.04 2.54 11.47
N ASP A 106 3.80 3.56 11.87
CA ASP A 106 4.66 3.45 13.04
C ASP A 106 3.87 3.22 14.32
N ALA A 107 2.71 3.84 14.45
CA ALA A 107 1.83 3.63 15.61
C ALA A 107 1.31 2.18 15.65
N PHE A 108 0.92 1.63 14.52
CA PHE A 108 0.51 0.24 14.41
C PHE A 108 1.68 -0.70 14.75
N ALA A 109 2.86 -0.44 14.19
CA ALA A 109 4.05 -1.26 14.44
C ALA A 109 4.47 -1.23 15.91
N ALA A 110 4.29 -0.10 16.60
CA ALA A 110 4.57 0.00 18.02
C ALA A 110 3.53 -0.77 18.86
N ALA A 111 2.26 -0.72 18.46
CA ALA A 111 1.18 -1.39 19.19
C ALA A 111 1.16 -2.91 18.96
N ALA A 112 1.51 -3.36 17.75
CA ALA A 112 1.45 -4.77 17.38
C ALA A 112 2.67 -5.13 16.50
N PRO A 113 3.87 -5.19 17.09
CA PRO A 113 5.10 -5.37 16.32
C PRO A 113 5.17 -6.67 15.52
N ASP A 114 4.65 -7.77 16.05
CA ASP A 114 4.67 -9.05 15.33
C ASP A 114 3.69 -9.05 14.17
N ASP A 115 2.51 -8.49 14.37
CA ASP A 115 1.50 -8.37 13.31
C ASP A 115 1.97 -7.41 12.22
N ALA A 116 2.61 -6.30 12.60
CA ALA A 116 3.17 -5.36 11.63
C ALA A 116 4.28 -6.01 10.80
N ARG A 117 5.11 -6.85 11.41
CA ARG A 117 6.16 -7.58 10.69
C ARG A 117 5.56 -8.53 9.66
N THR A 118 4.50 -9.26 10.03
CA THR A 118 3.80 -10.15 9.12
C THR A 118 3.12 -9.37 8.00
N ALA A 119 2.45 -8.28 8.34
CA ALA A 119 1.82 -7.41 7.34
C ALA A 119 2.83 -6.88 6.34
N LEU A 120 4.00 -6.45 6.81
CA LEU A 120 5.07 -5.93 5.95
C LEU A 120 5.58 -7.02 5.01
N ALA A 121 5.72 -8.26 5.49
CA ALA A 121 6.12 -9.38 4.65
C ALA A 121 5.10 -9.64 3.53
N VAL A 122 3.81 -9.58 3.84
CA VAL A 122 2.75 -9.72 2.84
C VAL A 122 2.81 -8.59 1.80
N LEU A 123 3.05 -7.37 2.25
CA LEU A 123 3.19 -6.23 1.33
C LEU A 123 4.42 -6.37 0.43
N HIS A 124 5.54 -6.86 0.96
CA HIS A 124 6.73 -7.14 0.16
C HIS A 124 6.47 -8.18 -0.92
N ASP A 125 5.83 -9.27 -0.56
CA ASP A 125 5.50 -10.33 -1.51
C ASP A 125 4.56 -9.82 -2.60
N ALA A 126 3.59 -8.99 -2.24
CA ALA A 126 2.68 -8.39 -3.21
C ALA A 126 3.43 -7.45 -4.16
N ALA A 127 4.31 -6.60 -3.63
CA ALA A 127 5.11 -5.70 -4.47
C ALA A 127 6.01 -6.48 -5.43
N ASP A 128 6.62 -7.57 -4.96
CA ASP A 128 7.43 -8.45 -5.80
C ASP A 128 6.60 -9.10 -6.90
N TYR A 129 5.40 -9.55 -6.59
CA TYR A 129 4.49 -10.13 -7.57
C TYR A 129 4.21 -9.16 -8.72
N TRP A 130 3.86 -7.91 -8.38
CA TRP A 130 3.51 -6.91 -9.39
C TRP A 130 4.73 -6.34 -10.11
N SER A 131 5.93 -6.49 -9.59
CA SER A 131 7.15 -5.92 -10.19
C SER A 131 7.44 -6.48 -11.58
N GLY A 132 6.97 -7.70 -11.87
CA GLY A 132 7.12 -8.32 -13.19
C GLY A 132 5.99 -8.02 -14.16
N THR A 133 5.07 -7.13 -13.81
CA THR A 133 3.90 -6.81 -14.64
C THR A 133 4.01 -5.39 -15.20
N GLU A 134 3.07 -5.04 -16.09
CA GLU A 134 2.96 -3.68 -16.64
C GLU A 134 2.49 -2.66 -15.61
N SER A 135 1.88 -3.11 -14.52
CA SER A 135 1.31 -2.24 -13.48
C SER A 135 1.92 -2.61 -12.13
N PRO A 136 3.11 -2.07 -11.80
CA PRO A 136 3.75 -2.38 -10.53
C PRO A 136 2.96 -1.86 -9.32
N LEU A 137 3.16 -2.51 -8.18
CA LEU A 137 2.60 -2.06 -6.91
C LEU A 137 3.71 -1.40 -6.09
N ALA A 138 3.47 -0.18 -5.65
CA ALA A 138 4.34 0.51 -4.71
C ALA A 138 3.58 0.74 -3.40
N VAL A 139 4.30 0.69 -2.28
CA VAL A 139 3.74 0.90 -0.95
C VAL A 139 4.47 2.04 -0.28
N LEU A 140 3.72 2.99 0.26
CA LEU A 140 4.26 4.09 1.06
C LEU A 140 3.78 3.94 2.50
N LEU A 141 4.72 4.04 3.44
CA LEU A 141 4.43 4.00 4.86
C LEU A 141 4.45 5.43 5.41
N GLY A 142 3.29 5.88 5.81
CA GLY A 142 3.09 7.25 6.31
C GLY A 142 3.02 7.37 7.82
#